data_e0029012cca1e62e51b74d6b4b33e83f
#
_entry.id   e0029012cca1e62e51b74d6b4b33e83f
#
_cell.length_a   1.000
_cell.length_b   1.000
_cell.length_c   1.000
_cell.angle_alpha   90.00
_cell.angle_beta   90.00
_cell.angle_gamma   90.00
#
_symmetry.space_group_name_H-M   'P 1'
#
loop_
_entity.id
_entity.type
_entity.pdbx_description
1 polymer ?
#
loop_
_entity_poly.entity_id
_entity_poly.type
_entity_poly.pdbx_seq_one_letter_code
_entity_poly.pdbx_strand_id
1 'polypeptide(L)'
;IEIDPASVHSVEILKGPASLMYGSDAMAGVLIFHSAPTLAKGDMRANFSTGYQTNNGLFDYSLNFAGNQGGFVWNTRYSGKMAHAYKNKYDGYVFGSSLREQALSQLLGWNYRQGHSHLTLDYYHLTPGIVEGERDEKTGELEIPDGYDAKSYGKPMPYQQIHHYKAVLDNSWFLGDGNLKLLLGYQQNRRQEFEEEENPKECGLDFMLHTVNYDLHYLSPEMNGWKFSTGINGMWQQSINKGSEFLIPAYHLFDYGVFATVSKKIGKLNLSGGIRYDHRHLHSKALREEDDTDSHRSDWNGFVLNGSESNGSELNDSFRFQAFKRSFEGVTGSIGLAYEILPDFNIKLNLARGFRAPNISELASNGVHEGTQRYELGNTSLKPENSWQFDLGLDYSSPIISAELSLFANRINHYIYSEKLADENNQPVLIDDTPAYQFTSGDARILGGEASIDIHPVERLHFGNTFSYVNSVQLHQSSESKYLPFTPAPRWVSDVRYEFVCDGKTFDHLFVKLQMDCNLRQNHYFAANETETATPSYTLLNMYAGTDVKLHGKRLLSLYLSGENLTNRAYQNHLSRLKYLDVNQVTGRRGVYNMGRNFCIKVVVPIEL
;
A
#
# COMPACT_ATOMS: atom_id res chain seq x y z
N ILE A 1 -3.55 -1.36 2.98
CA ILE A 1 -2.70 -2.57 2.95
C ILE A 1 -2.85 -3.28 4.29
N GLU A 2 -3.36 -4.50 4.26
CA GLU A 2 -3.70 -5.29 5.44
C GLU A 2 -2.53 -6.22 5.78
N ILE A 3 -1.45 -5.64 6.28
CA ILE A 3 -0.22 -6.34 6.65
C ILE A 3 0.15 -5.89 8.07
N ASP A 4 0.40 -6.86 8.96
CA ASP A 4 0.96 -6.58 10.29
C ASP A 4 2.41 -6.08 10.16
N PRO A 5 2.71 -4.80 10.50
CA PRO A 5 4.07 -4.28 10.42
C PRO A 5 5.07 -5.04 11.31
N ALA A 6 4.60 -5.65 12.41
CA ALA A 6 5.45 -6.43 13.30
C ALA A 6 5.93 -7.75 12.66
N SER A 7 5.24 -8.25 11.62
CA SER A 7 5.64 -9.45 10.88
C SER A 7 6.68 -9.18 9.79
N VAL A 8 6.89 -7.93 9.41
CA VAL A 8 7.79 -7.53 8.33
C VAL A 8 9.21 -7.36 8.86
N HIS A 9 10.15 -8.08 8.26
CA HIS A 9 11.58 -7.98 8.56
C HIS A 9 12.27 -6.94 7.68
N SER A 10 11.95 -6.95 6.38
CA SER A 10 12.48 -5.99 5.41
C SER A 10 11.47 -5.77 4.28
N VAL A 11 11.59 -4.63 3.60
CA VAL A 11 10.81 -4.30 2.42
C VAL A 11 11.77 -4.10 1.25
N GLU A 12 11.52 -4.80 0.16
CA GLU A 12 12.24 -4.63 -1.09
C GLU A 12 11.34 -3.89 -2.08
N ILE A 13 11.91 -2.88 -2.74
CA ILE A 13 11.21 -2.08 -3.75
C ILE A 13 11.84 -2.38 -5.10
N LEU A 14 11.10 -3.10 -5.96
CA LEU A 14 11.50 -3.36 -7.33
C LEU A 14 10.92 -2.26 -8.22
N LYS A 15 11.77 -1.40 -8.77
CA LYS A 15 11.39 -0.34 -9.69
C LYS A 15 11.50 -0.85 -11.14
N GLY A 16 10.50 -0.51 -11.94
CA GLY A 16 10.51 -0.80 -13.38
C GLY A 16 10.44 -2.30 -13.71
N PRO A 17 11.18 -2.80 -14.69
CA PRO A 17 10.97 -4.10 -15.34
C PRO A 17 11.34 -5.34 -14.53
N ALA A 18 12.01 -5.22 -13.40
CA ALA A 18 12.08 -6.33 -12.44
C ALA A 18 10.69 -6.82 -12.03
N SER A 19 9.68 -5.96 -12.18
CA SER A 19 8.27 -6.27 -12.01
C SER A 19 7.72 -7.28 -13.01
N LEU A 20 8.40 -7.54 -14.13
CA LEU A 20 7.94 -8.44 -15.21
C LEU A 20 7.59 -9.85 -14.71
N MET A 21 8.28 -10.36 -13.69
CA MET A 21 7.97 -11.67 -13.09
C MET A 21 6.68 -11.68 -12.25
N TYR A 22 6.17 -10.50 -11.81
CA TYR A 22 5.07 -10.38 -10.84
C TYR A 22 3.69 -10.11 -11.45
N GLY A 23 3.61 -9.86 -12.75
CA GLY A 23 2.33 -9.72 -13.46
C GLY A 23 2.04 -8.34 -14.03
N SER A 24 0.89 -8.22 -14.70
CA SER A 24 0.47 -7.00 -15.40
C SER A 24 0.31 -5.80 -14.48
N ASP A 25 -0.22 -5.99 -13.28
CA ASP A 25 -0.49 -4.89 -12.35
C ASP A 25 0.79 -4.31 -11.72
N ALA A 26 1.94 -4.95 -11.96
CA ALA A 26 3.26 -4.51 -11.53
C ALA A 26 3.92 -3.45 -12.43
N MET A 27 3.16 -2.75 -13.28
CA MET A 27 3.66 -1.78 -14.25
C MET A 27 4.47 -0.63 -13.62
N ALA A 28 4.06 -0.17 -12.42
CA ALA A 28 4.73 0.90 -11.69
C ALA A 28 5.86 0.43 -10.75
N GLY A 29 5.97 -0.89 -10.53
CA GLY A 29 6.90 -1.52 -9.60
C GLY A 29 6.22 -2.49 -8.65
N VAL A 30 7.02 -3.09 -7.76
CA VAL A 30 6.56 -4.09 -6.78
C VAL A 30 7.14 -3.78 -5.40
N LEU A 31 6.32 -3.86 -4.38
CA LEU A 31 6.73 -3.87 -2.97
C LEU A 31 6.70 -5.30 -2.46
N ILE A 32 7.84 -5.82 -2.04
CA ILE A 32 7.95 -7.16 -1.48
C ILE A 32 8.21 -7.04 0.02
N PHE A 33 7.29 -7.56 0.81
CA PHE A 33 7.42 -7.61 2.26
C PHE A 33 7.99 -8.97 2.66
N HIS A 34 9.21 -8.96 3.17
CA HIS A 34 9.89 -10.17 3.60
C HIS A 34 9.65 -10.44 5.08
N SER A 35 9.22 -11.65 5.42
CA SER A 35 9.25 -12.15 6.80
C SER A 35 10.69 -12.43 7.24
N ALA A 36 10.91 -12.52 8.56
CA ALA A 36 12.22 -12.90 9.09
C ALA A 36 12.65 -14.28 8.56
N PRO A 37 13.93 -14.45 8.18
CA PRO A 37 14.45 -15.75 7.75
C PRO A 37 14.25 -16.81 8.86
N THR A 38 14.12 -18.07 8.47
CA THR A 38 14.10 -19.18 9.43
C THR A 38 15.42 -19.28 10.19
N LEU A 39 15.34 -19.64 11.46
CA LEU A 39 16.53 -19.75 12.33
C LEU A 39 17.45 -20.90 11.90
N ALA A 40 18.72 -20.85 12.30
CA ALA A 40 19.65 -21.96 12.13
C ALA A 40 19.18 -23.19 12.91
N LYS A 41 19.61 -24.37 12.47
CA LYS A 41 19.23 -25.65 13.09
C LYS A 41 19.69 -25.71 14.55
N GLY A 42 18.79 -25.94 15.46
CA GLY A 42 19.00 -25.99 16.89
C GLY A 42 18.70 -24.68 17.62
N ASP A 43 18.48 -23.59 16.87
CA ASP A 43 18.21 -22.28 17.47
C ASP A 43 16.72 -22.09 17.77
N MET A 44 16.47 -21.41 18.89
CA MET A 44 15.15 -20.90 19.29
C MET A 44 15.29 -19.45 19.75
N ARG A 45 14.25 -18.66 19.52
CA ARG A 45 14.22 -17.25 19.92
C ARG A 45 12.80 -16.81 20.24
N ALA A 46 12.65 -16.09 21.33
CA ALA A 46 11.43 -15.35 21.59
C ALA A 46 11.74 -13.86 21.78
N ASN A 47 10.81 -13.00 21.39
CA ASN A 47 10.90 -11.56 21.57
C ASN A 47 9.55 -11.02 22.01
N PHE A 48 9.55 -10.09 22.92
CA PHE A 48 8.41 -9.26 23.27
C PHE A 48 8.72 -7.82 22.89
N SER A 49 7.79 -7.12 22.28
CA SER A 49 7.91 -5.67 22.06
C SER A 49 6.62 -4.96 22.46
N THR A 50 6.76 -3.73 22.93
CA THR A 50 5.64 -2.84 23.26
C THR A 50 6.02 -1.40 23.00
N GLY A 51 5.03 -0.58 22.67
CA GLY A 51 5.21 0.84 22.40
C GLY A 51 4.02 1.67 22.87
N TYR A 52 4.28 2.96 23.08
CA TYR A 52 3.25 3.93 23.41
C TYR A 52 3.53 5.27 22.71
N GLN A 53 2.47 5.91 22.21
CA GLN A 53 2.51 7.22 21.57
C GLN A 53 1.58 8.20 22.28
N THR A 54 2.03 9.43 22.46
CA THR A 54 1.34 10.40 23.31
C THR A 54 0.22 11.17 22.62
N ASN A 55 0.25 11.33 21.29
CA ASN A 55 -0.73 12.15 20.60
C ASN A 55 -2.12 11.51 20.55
N ASN A 56 -2.17 10.25 20.16
CA ASN A 56 -3.40 9.47 20.02
C ASN A 56 -3.47 8.29 20.99
N GLY A 57 -2.63 8.28 22.03
CA GLY A 57 -2.59 7.19 23.01
C GLY A 57 -2.31 5.81 22.39
N LEU A 58 -1.69 5.75 21.21
CA LEU A 58 -1.45 4.47 20.55
C LEU A 58 -0.60 3.57 21.43
N PHE A 59 -1.14 2.41 21.75
CA PHE A 59 -0.47 1.33 22.46
C PHE A 59 -0.33 0.14 21.54
N ASP A 60 0.91 -0.35 21.33
CA ASP A 60 1.20 -1.53 20.54
C ASP A 60 1.94 -2.59 21.34
N TYR A 61 1.75 -3.86 20.94
CA TYR A 61 2.46 -5.00 21.48
C TYR A 61 2.68 -6.07 20.43
N SER A 62 3.76 -6.84 20.58
CA SER A 62 4.02 -8.03 19.76
C SER A 62 4.79 -9.07 20.55
N LEU A 63 4.36 -10.32 20.46
CA LEU A 63 5.05 -11.50 20.99
C LEU A 63 5.40 -12.39 19.81
N ASN A 64 6.68 -12.76 19.71
CA ASN A 64 7.18 -13.66 18.67
C ASN A 64 7.95 -14.82 19.29
N PHE A 65 7.67 -16.03 18.79
CA PHE A 65 8.38 -17.25 19.15
C PHE A 65 8.72 -18.04 17.89
N ALA A 66 10.00 -18.25 17.65
CA ALA A 66 10.50 -18.93 16.46
C ALA A 66 11.56 -19.97 16.82
N GLY A 67 11.67 -21.02 16.00
CA GLY A 67 12.69 -22.04 16.19
C GLY A 67 12.90 -22.92 14.97
N ASN A 68 13.98 -23.73 15.04
CA ASN A 68 14.34 -24.74 14.05
C ASN A 68 14.92 -25.95 14.75
N GLN A 69 14.12 -27.00 14.89
CA GLN A 69 14.56 -28.25 15.51
C GLN A 69 14.61 -29.38 14.48
N GLY A 70 15.81 -29.82 14.16
CA GLY A 70 16.03 -30.93 13.22
C GLY A 70 15.56 -30.67 11.78
N GLY A 71 15.37 -29.40 11.37
CA GLY A 71 14.82 -29.00 10.09
C GLY A 71 13.33 -28.61 10.16
N PHE A 72 12.59 -29.02 11.18
CA PHE A 72 11.28 -28.47 11.44
C PHE A 72 11.39 -27.04 11.93
N VAL A 73 10.76 -26.11 11.22
CA VAL A 73 10.77 -24.67 11.48
C VAL A 73 9.39 -24.18 11.86
N TRP A 74 9.35 -23.28 12.83
CA TRP A 74 8.14 -22.57 13.19
C TRP A 74 8.45 -21.10 13.49
N ASN A 75 7.45 -20.25 13.29
CA ASN A 75 7.47 -18.86 13.72
C ASN A 75 6.04 -18.44 14.03
N THR A 76 5.76 -18.22 15.30
CA THR A 76 4.46 -17.77 15.82
C THR A 76 4.58 -16.33 16.24
N ARG A 77 3.69 -15.48 15.78
CA ARG A 77 3.60 -14.07 16.18
C ARG A 77 2.16 -13.72 16.51
N TYR A 78 1.99 -13.07 17.63
CA TYR A 78 0.75 -12.38 17.98
C TYR A 78 1.05 -10.92 18.26
N SER A 79 0.31 -10.01 17.63
CA SER A 79 0.51 -8.57 17.76
C SER A 79 -0.83 -7.84 17.79
N GLY A 80 -0.81 -6.63 18.29
CA GLY A 80 -1.96 -5.75 18.23
C GLY A 80 -1.57 -4.31 18.55
N LYS A 81 -2.46 -3.42 18.16
CA LYS A 81 -2.39 -2.00 18.52
C LYS A 81 -3.78 -1.40 18.66
N MET A 82 -3.88 -0.36 19.46
CA MET A 82 -5.09 0.44 19.62
C MET A 82 -4.72 1.90 19.79
N ALA A 83 -5.54 2.78 19.25
CA ALA A 83 -5.37 4.22 19.36
C ALA A 83 -6.73 4.89 19.51
N HIS A 84 -6.81 5.94 20.33
CA HIS A 84 -7.92 6.87 20.33
C HIS A 84 -7.75 7.95 19.23
N ALA A 85 -8.67 8.90 19.11
CA ALA A 85 -8.60 9.98 18.15
C ALA A 85 -7.27 10.74 18.27
N TYR A 86 -6.62 11.02 17.12
CA TYR A 86 -5.45 11.90 17.13
C TYR A 86 -5.87 13.36 17.28
N LYS A 87 -4.93 14.20 17.71
CA LYS A 87 -5.15 15.65 17.77
C LYS A 87 -4.13 16.41 16.94
N ASN A 88 -4.56 17.56 16.42
CA ASN A 88 -3.71 18.53 15.76
C ASN A 88 -3.92 19.93 16.36
N LYS A 89 -3.17 20.91 15.86
CA LYS A 89 -3.15 22.26 16.41
C LYS A 89 -4.44 23.04 16.17
N TYR A 90 -5.17 22.78 15.09
CA TYR A 90 -6.30 23.60 14.66
C TYR A 90 -7.66 22.96 14.93
N ASP A 91 -7.75 21.63 14.79
CA ASP A 91 -9.02 20.91 14.90
C ASP A 91 -9.21 20.28 16.29
N GLY A 92 -8.17 20.30 17.15
CA GLY A 92 -8.22 19.55 18.40
C GLY A 92 -8.16 18.05 18.16
N TYR A 93 -9.00 17.26 18.81
CA TYR A 93 -9.16 15.85 18.55
C TYR A 93 -10.04 15.63 17.31
N VAL A 94 -9.60 14.72 16.43
CA VAL A 94 -10.30 14.41 15.19
C VAL A 94 -11.13 13.15 15.39
N PHE A 95 -12.44 13.32 15.54
CA PHE A 95 -13.39 12.22 15.67
C PHE A 95 -13.27 11.27 14.48
N GLY A 96 -13.56 9.98 14.66
CA GLY A 96 -13.43 8.97 13.61
C GLY A 96 -12.00 8.51 13.30
N SER A 97 -10.95 9.09 13.90
CA SER A 97 -9.56 8.71 13.63
C SER A 97 -8.96 7.64 14.55
N SER A 98 -9.77 7.05 15.43
CA SER A 98 -9.36 5.94 16.30
C SER A 98 -9.23 4.64 15.53
N LEU A 99 -8.47 3.68 16.06
CA LEU A 99 -8.31 2.37 15.42
C LEU A 99 -8.01 1.26 16.43
N ARG A 100 -8.33 0.02 16.04
CA ARG A 100 -7.90 -1.22 16.70
C ARG A 100 -7.43 -2.23 15.67
N GLU A 101 -6.33 -2.89 15.95
CA GLU A 101 -5.72 -3.89 15.09
C GLU A 101 -5.26 -5.09 15.92
N GLN A 102 -5.44 -6.29 15.38
CA GLN A 102 -4.92 -7.54 15.92
C GLN A 102 -4.45 -8.42 14.78
N ALA A 103 -3.33 -9.10 14.98
CA ALA A 103 -2.80 -10.03 13.99
C ALA A 103 -2.21 -11.26 14.67
N LEU A 104 -2.41 -12.39 14.01
CA LEU A 104 -1.79 -13.67 14.34
C LEU A 104 -1.15 -14.23 13.08
N SER A 105 0.14 -14.56 13.16
CA SER A 105 0.88 -15.20 12.08
C SER A 105 1.54 -16.48 12.58
N GLN A 106 1.37 -17.56 11.84
CA GLN A 106 1.95 -18.87 12.12
C GLN A 106 2.63 -19.43 10.88
N LEU A 107 3.94 -19.55 10.91
CA LEU A 107 4.72 -20.32 9.96
C LEU A 107 5.01 -21.69 10.55
N LEU A 108 4.77 -22.74 9.77
CA LEU A 108 5.17 -24.11 10.02
C LEU A 108 5.84 -24.66 8.77
N GLY A 109 6.96 -25.37 8.92
CA GLY A 109 7.62 -25.87 7.74
C GLY A 109 8.73 -26.85 8.01
N TRP A 110 9.33 -27.30 6.93
CA TRP A 110 10.45 -28.23 6.95
C TRP A 110 11.54 -27.77 5.99
N ASN A 111 12.74 -27.59 6.53
CA ASN A 111 13.96 -27.36 5.76
C ASN A 111 14.69 -28.70 5.60
N TYR A 112 14.91 -29.13 4.37
CA TYR A 112 15.58 -30.37 4.02
C TYR A 112 16.72 -30.11 3.03
N ARG A 113 17.52 -31.14 2.73
CA ARG A 113 18.73 -30.99 1.92
C ARG A 113 18.43 -30.44 0.50
N GLN A 114 17.30 -30.81 -0.08
CA GLN A 114 16.91 -30.43 -1.44
C GLN A 114 15.99 -29.21 -1.50
N GLY A 115 15.77 -28.50 -0.38
CA GLY A 115 14.90 -27.33 -0.40
C GLY A 115 14.13 -27.10 0.91
N HIS A 116 12.94 -26.53 0.78
CA HIS A 116 12.03 -26.32 1.89
C HIS A 116 10.57 -26.39 1.45
N SER A 117 9.70 -26.63 2.43
CA SER A 117 8.24 -26.48 2.30
C SER A 117 7.73 -25.76 3.53
N HIS A 118 7.17 -24.58 3.36
CA HIS A 118 6.69 -23.71 4.41
C HIS A 118 5.22 -23.38 4.19
N LEU A 119 4.40 -23.54 5.23
CA LEU A 119 3.01 -23.08 5.29
C LEU A 119 2.94 -21.90 6.25
N THR A 120 2.48 -20.75 5.76
CA THR A 120 2.19 -19.58 6.59
C THR A 120 0.68 -19.38 6.65
N LEU A 121 0.15 -19.24 7.87
CA LEU A 121 -1.25 -18.92 8.15
C LEU A 121 -1.28 -17.58 8.86
N ASP A 122 -2.00 -16.62 8.31
CA ASP A 122 -2.15 -15.29 8.89
C ASP A 122 -3.63 -14.96 9.10
N TYR A 123 -3.91 -14.34 10.21
CA TYR A 123 -5.16 -13.65 10.48
C TYR A 123 -4.85 -12.19 10.84
N TYR A 124 -5.53 -11.27 10.18
CA TYR A 124 -5.43 -9.84 10.44
C TYR A 124 -6.82 -9.25 10.61
N HIS A 125 -7.00 -8.49 11.67
CA HIS A 125 -8.24 -7.79 11.98
C HIS A 125 -7.94 -6.33 12.25
N LEU A 126 -8.68 -5.44 11.57
CA LEU A 126 -8.58 -4.00 11.72
C LEU A 126 -9.97 -3.39 11.86
N THR A 127 -10.14 -2.51 12.83
CA THR A 127 -11.33 -1.67 12.99
C THR A 127 -10.88 -0.20 13.03
N PRO A 128 -10.77 0.47 11.88
CA PRO A 128 -10.53 1.92 11.81
C PRO A 128 -11.86 2.66 11.87
N GLY A 129 -11.89 3.82 12.50
CA GLY A 129 -12.97 4.77 12.33
C GLY A 129 -12.89 5.48 10.98
N ILE A 130 -13.97 6.14 10.59
CA ILE A 130 -14.08 7.00 9.41
C ILE A 130 -14.16 8.44 9.88
N VAL A 131 -13.37 9.31 9.25
CA VAL A 131 -13.37 10.77 9.55
C VAL A 131 -14.26 11.44 8.52
N GLU A 132 -15.42 11.90 8.92
CA GLU A 132 -16.36 12.65 8.07
C GLU A 132 -15.98 14.14 8.01
N GLY A 133 -15.51 14.69 9.12
CA GLY A 133 -14.98 16.05 9.19
C GLY A 133 -16.05 17.14 9.22
N GLU A 134 -17.26 16.78 9.56
CA GLU A 134 -18.37 17.71 9.80
C GLU A 134 -18.04 18.73 10.87
N ARG A 135 -18.60 19.94 10.74
CA ARG A 135 -18.28 21.05 11.64
C ARG A 135 -19.52 21.82 12.09
N ASP A 136 -19.59 22.14 13.34
CA ASP A 136 -20.56 23.09 13.87
C ASP A 136 -20.37 24.47 13.19
N GLU A 137 -21.42 24.97 12.58
CA GLU A 137 -21.40 26.20 11.79
C GLU A 137 -21.02 27.46 12.62
N LYS A 138 -21.35 27.46 13.93
CA LYS A 138 -21.16 28.64 14.81
C LYS A 138 -19.77 28.66 15.43
N THR A 139 -19.26 27.50 15.86
CA THR A 139 -17.96 27.38 16.54
C THR A 139 -16.83 27.04 15.57
N GLY A 140 -17.15 26.37 14.44
CA GLY A 140 -16.19 25.84 13.48
C GLY A 140 -15.41 24.62 14.01
N GLU A 141 -15.77 24.08 15.18
CA GLU A 141 -15.18 22.88 15.73
C GLU A 141 -15.69 21.64 15.00
N LEU A 142 -14.88 20.57 14.97
CA LEU A 142 -15.33 19.29 14.44
C LEU A 142 -16.45 18.74 15.33
N GLU A 143 -17.50 18.24 14.71
CA GLU A 143 -18.59 17.60 15.42
C GLU A 143 -18.13 16.32 16.09
N ILE A 144 -18.54 16.14 17.32
CA ILE A 144 -18.29 14.95 18.13
C ILE A 144 -19.64 14.55 18.74
N PRO A 145 -20.08 13.30 18.55
CA PRO A 145 -21.34 12.82 19.11
C PRO A 145 -21.43 13.06 20.61
N ASP A 146 -22.62 13.41 21.07
CA ASP A 146 -22.90 13.72 22.48
C ASP A 146 -22.48 12.55 23.39
N GLY A 147 -21.67 12.88 24.41
CA GLY A 147 -21.18 11.88 25.37
C GLY A 147 -20.01 11.03 24.90
N TYR A 148 -19.47 11.26 23.68
CA TYR A 148 -18.27 10.56 23.21
C TYR A 148 -17.00 11.17 23.83
N ASP A 149 -16.15 10.33 24.43
CA ASP A 149 -14.81 10.73 24.88
C ASP A 149 -13.81 10.55 23.73
N ALA A 150 -13.21 11.64 23.25
CA ALA A 150 -12.20 11.64 22.19
C ALA A 150 -10.96 10.79 22.53
N LYS A 151 -10.73 10.45 23.80
CA LYS A 151 -9.68 9.53 24.26
C LYS A 151 -10.18 8.10 24.46
N SER A 152 -11.40 7.80 24.05
CA SER A 152 -11.93 6.45 24.08
C SER A 152 -11.23 5.56 23.08
N TYR A 153 -10.84 4.37 23.50
CA TYR A 153 -10.41 3.28 22.62
C TYR A 153 -11.60 2.49 22.05
N GLY A 154 -12.83 3.00 22.21
CA GLY A 154 -14.05 2.45 21.65
C GLY A 154 -14.06 2.48 20.11
N LYS A 155 -15.08 1.90 19.53
CA LYS A 155 -15.37 2.05 18.11
C LYS A 155 -16.13 3.36 17.93
N PRO A 156 -15.66 4.31 17.12
CA PRO A 156 -16.50 5.44 16.69
C PRO A 156 -17.55 4.93 15.70
N MET A 157 -18.61 5.68 15.49
CA MET A 157 -19.53 5.50 14.37
C MET A 157 -19.37 6.76 13.52
N PRO A 158 -19.12 6.67 12.22
CA PRO A 158 -18.96 5.46 11.40
C PRO A 158 -17.59 4.77 11.55
N TYR A 159 -17.53 3.47 11.20
CA TYR A 159 -16.29 2.69 11.23
C TYR A 159 -16.30 1.55 10.21
N GLN A 160 -15.12 1.08 9.83
CA GLN A 160 -14.95 -0.15 9.07
C GLN A 160 -14.54 -1.32 9.99
N GLN A 161 -14.88 -2.52 9.58
CA GLN A 161 -14.40 -3.76 10.18
C GLN A 161 -13.84 -4.67 9.10
N ILE A 162 -12.56 -5.00 9.22
CA ILE A 162 -11.82 -5.76 8.22
C ILE A 162 -11.31 -7.05 8.84
N HIS A 163 -11.63 -8.18 8.21
CA HIS A 163 -11.09 -9.49 8.53
C HIS A 163 -10.35 -10.04 7.33
N HIS A 164 -9.08 -10.33 7.49
CA HIS A 164 -8.24 -10.89 6.43
C HIS A 164 -7.61 -12.19 6.90
N TYR A 165 -7.95 -13.27 6.23
CA TYR A 165 -7.38 -14.61 6.41
C TYR A 165 -6.47 -14.92 5.23
N LYS A 166 -5.28 -15.46 5.49
CA LYS A 166 -4.33 -15.81 4.45
C LYS A 166 -3.66 -17.14 4.78
N ALA A 167 -3.53 -18.01 3.78
CA ALA A 167 -2.77 -19.25 3.83
C ALA A 167 -1.83 -19.27 2.62
N VAL A 168 -0.53 -19.39 2.86
CA VAL A 168 0.50 -19.41 1.81
C VAL A 168 1.38 -20.65 1.98
N LEU A 169 1.44 -21.46 0.93
CA LEU A 169 2.37 -22.57 0.80
C LEU A 169 3.52 -22.15 -0.11
N ASP A 170 4.72 -22.07 0.46
CA ASP A 170 5.97 -21.75 -0.24
C ASP A 170 6.88 -22.98 -0.28
N ASN A 171 7.14 -23.47 -1.48
CA ASN A 171 8.02 -24.59 -1.71
C ASN A 171 9.18 -24.20 -2.63
N SER A 172 10.34 -24.72 -2.32
CA SER A 172 11.53 -24.56 -3.13
C SER A 172 12.28 -25.90 -3.21
N TRP A 173 12.57 -26.35 -4.42
CA TRP A 173 13.29 -27.60 -4.67
C TRP A 173 14.54 -27.35 -5.51
N PHE A 174 15.68 -27.74 -4.99
CA PHE A 174 16.92 -27.73 -5.75
C PHE A 174 16.96 -28.92 -6.72
N LEU A 175 17.01 -28.65 -8.00
CA LEU A 175 17.14 -29.61 -9.11
C LEU A 175 18.57 -29.53 -9.66
N GLY A 176 19.51 -30.26 -9.06
CA GLY A 176 20.92 -30.01 -9.26
C GLY A 176 21.30 -28.62 -8.73
N ASP A 177 21.90 -27.79 -9.58
CA ASP A 177 22.23 -26.39 -9.28
C ASP A 177 21.10 -25.41 -9.66
N GLY A 178 20.00 -25.89 -10.21
CA GLY A 178 18.81 -25.10 -10.50
C GLY A 178 17.82 -25.14 -9.37
N ASN A 179 16.80 -24.27 -9.42
CA ASN A 179 15.78 -24.17 -8.38
C ASN A 179 14.38 -24.06 -8.99
N LEU A 180 13.48 -24.94 -8.57
CA LEU A 180 12.05 -24.88 -8.87
C LEU A 180 11.31 -24.34 -7.64
N LYS A 181 10.55 -23.26 -7.83
CA LYS A 181 9.73 -22.65 -6.77
C LYS A 181 8.26 -22.77 -7.11
N LEU A 182 7.46 -23.10 -6.09
CA LEU A 182 6.00 -23.12 -6.16
C LEU A 182 5.46 -22.33 -4.97
N LEU A 183 4.70 -21.28 -5.25
CA LEU A 183 3.95 -20.53 -4.26
C LEU A 183 2.46 -20.66 -4.58
N LEU A 184 1.68 -21.11 -3.58
CA LEU A 184 0.23 -21.16 -3.64
C LEU A 184 -0.31 -20.36 -2.47
N GLY A 185 -1.18 -19.39 -2.75
CA GLY A 185 -1.80 -18.54 -1.74
C GLY A 185 -3.31 -18.57 -1.85
N TYR A 186 -3.98 -18.68 -0.70
CA TYR A 186 -5.40 -18.40 -0.57
C TYR A 186 -5.60 -17.25 0.39
N GLN A 187 -6.46 -16.31 0.02
CA GLN A 187 -6.82 -15.17 0.84
C GLN A 187 -8.34 -15.00 0.85
N GLN A 188 -8.87 -14.69 2.01
CA GLN A 188 -10.24 -14.19 2.17
C GLN A 188 -10.18 -12.86 2.88
N ASN A 189 -10.67 -11.81 2.22
CA ASN A 189 -10.84 -10.49 2.80
C ASN A 189 -12.34 -10.19 2.94
N ARG A 190 -12.77 -9.87 4.14
CA ARG A 190 -14.10 -9.34 4.38
C ARG A 190 -13.96 -7.93 4.92
N ARG A 191 -14.55 -6.98 4.21
CA ARG A 191 -14.61 -5.57 4.61
C ARG A 191 -16.07 -5.20 4.79
N GLN A 192 -16.36 -4.66 5.95
CA GLN A 192 -17.67 -4.20 6.36
C GLN A 192 -17.59 -2.73 6.75
N GLU A 193 -18.61 -1.95 6.42
CA GLU A 193 -18.75 -0.54 6.75
C GLU A 193 -20.07 -0.34 7.50
N PHE A 194 -19.99 0.37 8.63
CA PHE A 194 -21.11 0.63 9.54
C PHE A 194 -21.21 2.14 9.70
N GLU A 195 -22.36 2.71 9.35
CA GLU A 195 -22.54 4.15 9.15
C GLU A 195 -23.64 4.71 10.04
N GLU A 196 -24.72 3.96 10.32
CA GLU A 196 -25.90 4.46 11.01
C GLU A 196 -25.84 4.31 12.54
N GLU A 197 -25.89 5.46 13.26
CA GLU A 197 -25.99 5.47 14.73
C GLU A 197 -27.33 4.89 15.23
N GLU A 198 -28.41 5.09 14.49
CA GLU A 198 -29.74 4.58 14.85
C GLU A 198 -29.81 3.06 14.71
N ASN A 199 -29.08 2.47 13.77
CA ASN A 199 -29.02 1.05 13.53
C ASN A 199 -27.58 0.51 13.48
N PRO A 200 -26.82 0.54 14.59
CA PRO A 200 -25.38 0.24 14.62
C PRO A 200 -25.00 -1.21 14.28
N LYS A 201 -25.99 -2.06 13.97
CA LYS A 201 -25.77 -3.44 13.51
C LYS A 201 -25.98 -3.60 12.01
N GLU A 202 -26.55 -2.63 11.37
CA GLU A 202 -26.71 -2.61 9.92
C GLU A 202 -25.36 -2.34 9.26
N CYS A 203 -25.08 -3.13 8.24
CA CYS A 203 -23.84 -3.04 7.49
C CYS A 203 -24.17 -2.49 6.11
N GLY A 204 -23.81 -1.24 5.85
CA GLY A 204 -24.00 -0.60 4.55
C GLY A 204 -23.22 -1.36 3.48
N LEU A 205 -21.89 -1.32 3.51
CA LEU A 205 -21.04 -2.07 2.58
C LEU A 205 -20.50 -3.34 3.24
N ASP A 206 -20.68 -4.51 2.63
CA ASP A 206 -20.07 -5.79 3.06
C ASP A 206 -19.52 -6.55 1.85
N PHE A 207 -18.21 -6.42 1.65
CA PHE A 207 -17.49 -7.12 0.59
C PHE A 207 -16.78 -8.36 1.14
N MET A 208 -17.01 -9.50 0.50
CA MET A 208 -16.24 -10.71 0.74
C MET A 208 -15.46 -11.10 -0.52
N LEU A 209 -14.14 -10.91 -0.49
CA LEU A 209 -13.24 -11.19 -1.59
C LEU A 209 -12.44 -12.46 -1.30
N HIS A 210 -12.55 -13.44 -2.18
CA HIS A 210 -11.72 -14.64 -2.20
C HIS A 210 -10.68 -14.52 -3.30
N THR A 211 -9.41 -14.80 -2.99
CA THR A 211 -8.32 -14.78 -3.96
C THR A 211 -7.47 -16.04 -3.81
N VAL A 212 -7.23 -16.73 -4.91
CA VAL A 212 -6.24 -17.80 -5.02
C VAL A 212 -5.12 -17.31 -5.91
N ASN A 213 -3.90 -17.21 -5.39
CA ASN A 213 -2.71 -16.87 -6.15
C ASN A 213 -1.87 -18.13 -6.41
N TYR A 214 -1.24 -18.21 -7.56
CA TYR A 214 -0.28 -19.26 -7.88
C TYR A 214 0.92 -18.69 -8.63
N ASP A 215 2.10 -19.23 -8.31
CA ASP A 215 3.36 -18.93 -8.99
C ASP A 215 4.20 -20.20 -9.04
N LEU A 216 4.54 -20.61 -10.24
CA LEU A 216 5.46 -21.72 -10.49
C LEU A 216 6.55 -21.22 -11.41
N HIS A 217 7.79 -21.18 -10.93
CA HIS A 217 8.90 -20.76 -11.76
C HIS A 217 10.17 -21.57 -11.52
N TYR A 218 10.95 -21.71 -12.57
CA TYR A 218 12.24 -22.36 -12.57
C TYR A 218 13.36 -21.33 -12.75
N LEU A 219 14.37 -21.42 -11.93
CA LEU A 219 15.62 -20.67 -11.99
C LEU A 219 16.74 -21.61 -12.42
N SER A 220 17.37 -21.34 -13.56
CA SER A 220 18.50 -22.15 -14.03
C SER A 220 19.75 -21.93 -13.16
N PRO A 221 20.66 -22.92 -13.15
CA PRO A 221 22.02 -22.65 -12.70
C PRO A 221 22.68 -21.60 -13.59
N GLU A 222 23.73 -20.97 -13.06
CA GLU A 222 24.58 -20.09 -13.86
C GLU A 222 25.50 -20.93 -14.75
N MET A 223 25.39 -20.78 -16.07
CA MET A 223 26.20 -21.47 -17.06
C MET A 223 26.99 -20.46 -17.90
N ASN A 224 28.30 -20.39 -17.69
CA ASN A 224 29.17 -19.43 -18.39
C ASN A 224 28.67 -17.98 -18.29
N GLY A 225 28.17 -17.57 -17.12
CA GLY A 225 27.62 -16.25 -16.85
C GLY A 225 26.16 -16.04 -17.36
N TRP A 226 25.51 -17.05 -17.96
CA TRP A 226 24.10 -17.02 -18.31
C TRP A 226 23.24 -17.55 -17.16
N LYS A 227 22.15 -16.84 -16.86
CA LYS A 227 21.06 -17.29 -15.98
C LYS A 227 19.73 -17.11 -16.69
N PHE A 228 18.86 -18.10 -16.58
CA PHE A 228 17.52 -18.08 -17.14
C PHE A 228 16.49 -18.26 -16.03
N SER A 229 15.35 -17.59 -16.16
CA SER A 229 14.18 -17.89 -15.36
C SER A 229 12.95 -17.96 -16.26
N THR A 230 12.08 -18.92 -16.01
CA THR A 230 10.80 -19.02 -16.71
C THR A 230 9.72 -19.49 -15.75
N GLY A 231 8.50 -19.07 -15.98
CA GLY A 231 7.42 -19.44 -15.09
C GLY A 231 6.04 -19.06 -15.60
N ILE A 232 5.06 -19.49 -14.82
CA ILE A 232 3.65 -19.15 -14.96
C ILE A 232 3.12 -18.71 -13.61
N ASN A 233 2.41 -17.60 -13.56
CA ASN A 233 1.70 -17.16 -12.38
C ASN A 233 0.40 -16.47 -12.72
N GLY A 234 -0.42 -16.23 -11.71
CA GLY A 234 -1.70 -15.57 -11.87
C GLY A 234 -2.55 -15.65 -10.63
N MET A 235 -3.83 -15.33 -10.81
CA MET A 235 -4.81 -15.38 -9.72
C MET A 235 -6.20 -15.73 -10.23
N TRP A 236 -6.98 -16.28 -9.34
CA TRP A 236 -8.43 -16.34 -9.43
C TRP A 236 -9.02 -15.52 -8.29
N GLN A 237 -10.03 -14.70 -8.60
CA GLN A 237 -10.76 -13.92 -7.61
C GLN A 237 -12.26 -14.08 -7.76
N GLN A 238 -12.95 -14.01 -6.62
CA GLN A 238 -14.40 -13.88 -6.54
C GLN A 238 -14.74 -12.84 -5.47
N SER A 239 -15.52 -11.84 -5.84
CA SER A 239 -16.11 -10.88 -4.90
C SER A 239 -17.61 -11.11 -4.78
N ILE A 240 -18.09 -11.07 -3.54
CA ILE A 240 -19.51 -11.19 -3.18
C ILE A 240 -19.85 -9.98 -2.31
N ASN A 241 -20.97 -9.32 -2.63
CA ASN A 241 -21.52 -8.22 -1.84
C ASN A 241 -22.64 -8.75 -0.97
N LYS A 242 -22.68 -8.34 0.30
CA LYS A 242 -23.63 -8.82 1.32
C LYS A 242 -24.26 -7.70 2.14
N GLY A 243 -23.82 -6.45 1.93
CA GLY A 243 -24.37 -5.28 2.61
C GLY A 243 -25.71 -4.83 2.02
N SER A 244 -26.31 -3.82 2.62
CA SER A 244 -27.50 -3.14 2.11
C SER A 244 -27.16 -2.19 0.96
N GLU A 245 -25.90 -1.75 0.86
CA GLU A 245 -25.40 -0.85 -0.16
C GLU A 245 -24.39 -1.51 -1.10
N PHE A 246 -24.29 -0.97 -2.30
CA PHE A 246 -23.44 -1.54 -3.34
C PHE A 246 -22.62 -0.45 -4.03
N LEU A 247 -21.30 -0.55 -3.94
CA LEU A 247 -20.35 0.33 -4.65
C LEU A 247 -19.86 -0.31 -5.96
N ILE A 248 -19.59 -1.63 -5.95
CA ILE A 248 -19.14 -2.39 -7.11
C ILE A 248 -19.97 -3.67 -7.26
N PRO A 249 -20.15 -4.18 -8.48
CA PRO A 249 -20.88 -5.43 -8.68
C PRO A 249 -20.08 -6.64 -8.13
N ALA A 250 -20.78 -7.71 -7.81
CA ALA A 250 -20.16 -9.01 -7.60
C ALA A 250 -19.51 -9.49 -8.91
N TYR A 251 -18.32 -10.13 -8.81
CA TYR A 251 -17.58 -10.52 -10.00
C TYR A 251 -16.71 -11.78 -9.80
N HIS A 252 -16.29 -12.33 -10.93
CA HIS A 252 -15.22 -13.33 -11.01
C HIS A 252 -14.13 -12.82 -11.94
N LEU A 253 -12.89 -13.08 -11.55
CA LEU A 253 -11.72 -12.71 -12.32
C LEU A 253 -10.76 -13.89 -12.38
N PHE A 254 -10.16 -14.13 -13.54
CA PHE A 254 -9.09 -15.10 -13.73
C PHE A 254 -7.96 -14.49 -14.54
N ASP A 255 -6.75 -14.54 -13.98
CA ASP A 255 -5.52 -14.09 -14.60
C ASP A 255 -4.56 -15.26 -14.80
N TYR A 256 -3.84 -15.24 -15.90
CA TYR A 256 -2.60 -15.99 -16.04
C TYR A 256 -1.56 -15.20 -16.84
N GLY A 257 -0.31 -15.42 -16.49
CA GLY A 257 0.82 -14.85 -17.21
C GLY A 257 1.95 -15.86 -17.32
N VAL A 258 2.60 -15.89 -18.50
CA VAL A 258 3.77 -16.72 -18.77
C VAL A 258 4.94 -15.81 -19.06
N PHE A 259 6.09 -16.06 -18.44
CA PHE A 259 7.27 -15.22 -18.59
C PHE A 259 8.55 -16.01 -18.79
N ALA A 260 9.52 -15.36 -19.40
CA ALA A 260 10.90 -15.81 -19.48
C ALA A 260 11.84 -14.63 -19.32
N THR A 261 12.87 -14.80 -18.51
CA THR A 261 13.93 -13.81 -18.33
C THR A 261 15.30 -14.43 -18.55
N VAL A 262 16.24 -13.62 -18.98
CA VAL A 262 17.62 -14.00 -19.18
C VAL A 262 18.55 -12.92 -18.65
N SER A 263 19.66 -13.32 -18.04
CA SER A 263 20.76 -12.40 -17.73
C SER A 263 22.10 -12.99 -18.15
N LYS A 264 23.05 -12.09 -18.48
CA LYS A 264 24.40 -12.44 -18.89
C LYS A 264 25.39 -11.52 -18.22
N LYS A 265 26.32 -12.11 -17.46
CA LYS A 265 27.45 -11.39 -16.88
C LYS A 265 28.69 -11.54 -17.77
N ILE A 266 29.31 -10.41 -18.17
CA ILE A 266 30.50 -10.32 -19.02
C ILE A 266 31.48 -9.37 -18.32
N GLY A 267 32.38 -9.90 -17.51
CA GLY A 267 33.28 -9.07 -16.70
C GLY A 267 32.50 -8.11 -15.77
N LYS A 268 32.64 -6.81 -16.00
CA LYS A 268 31.94 -5.72 -15.26
C LYS A 268 30.56 -5.39 -15.80
N LEU A 269 30.17 -5.97 -16.94
CA LEU A 269 28.89 -5.73 -17.58
C LEU A 269 27.90 -6.83 -17.22
N ASN A 270 26.71 -6.43 -16.79
CA ASN A 270 25.56 -7.32 -16.60
C ASN A 270 24.43 -6.87 -17.52
N LEU A 271 24.03 -7.75 -18.44
CA LEU A 271 22.90 -7.56 -19.36
C LEU A 271 21.73 -8.39 -18.86
N SER A 272 20.54 -7.86 -18.93
CA SER A 272 19.31 -8.57 -18.57
C SER A 272 18.20 -8.26 -19.54
N GLY A 273 17.27 -9.17 -19.71
CA GLY A 273 16.08 -8.96 -20.51
C GLY A 273 15.01 -10.00 -20.19
N GLY A 274 13.79 -9.70 -20.58
CA GLY A 274 12.68 -10.62 -20.39
C GLY A 274 11.47 -10.23 -21.20
N ILE A 275 10.58 -11.21 -21.32
CA ILE A 275 9.29 -11.07 -21.98
C ILE A 275 8.22 -11.80 -21.17
N ARG A 276 7.02 -11.26 -21.16
CA ARG A 276 5.86 -11.84 -20.51
C ARG A 276 4.60 -11.60 -21.35
N TYR A 277 3.73 -12.59 -21.39
CA TYR A 277 2.36 -12.47 -21.89
C TYR A 277 1.38 -12.64 -20.73
N ASP A 278 0.40 -11.74 -20.65
CA ASP A 278 -0.66 -11.75 -19.65
C ASP A 278 -2.03 -11.81 -20.31
N HIS A 279 -2.94 -12.57 -19.69
CA HIS A 279 -4.35 -12.62 -20.05
C HIS A 279 -5.21 -12.50 -18.77
N ARG A 280 -6.17 -11.56 -18.78
CA ARG A 280 -7.16 -11.36 -17.72
C ARG A 280 -8.55 -11.56 -18.29
N HIS A 281 -9.35 -12.37 -17.64
CA HIS A 281 -10.77 -12.51 -17.90
C HIS A 281 -11.58 -12.05 -16.69
N LEU A 282 -12.50 -11.11 -16.93
CA LEU A 282 -13.37 -10.52 -15.91
C LEU A 282 -14.83 -10.74 -16.30
N HIS A 283 -15.64 -11.21 -15.36
CA HIS A 283 -17.07 -11.38 -15.48
C HIS A 283 -17.79 -10.70 -14.32
N SER A 284 -18.51 -9.62 -14.59
CA SER A 284 -19.37 -8.89 -13.67
C SER A 284 -20.77 -9.45 -13.68
N LYS A 285 -21.42 -9.53 -12.50
CA LYS A 285 -22.83 -9.93 -12.36
C LYS A 285 -23.74 -8.71 -12.44
N ALA A 286 -24.98 -8.93 -12.90
CA ALA A 286 -26.02 -7.91 -12.84
C ALA A 286 -26.58 -7.79 -11.42
N LEU A 287 -27.05 -6.59 -11.06
CA LEU A 287 -27.89 -6.30 -9.91
C LEU A 287 -29.05 -5.40 -10.36
N ARG A 288 -30.28 -5.74 -10.02
CA ARG A 288 -31.47 -4.92 -10.30
C ARG A 288 -31.69 -3.94 -9.14
N GLU A 289 -32.26 -2.76 -9.41
CA GLU A 289 -32.60 -1.78 -8.37
C GLU A 289 -33.66 -2.30 -7.40
N GLU A 290 -34.61 -3.15 -7.86
CA GLU A 290 -35.59 -3.79 -6.99
C GLU A 290 -34.97 -4.76 -5.96
N ASP A 291 -33.83 -5.37 -6.28
CA ASP A 291 -33.11 -6.27 -5.39
C ASP A 291 -32.30 -5.51 -4.33
N ASP A 292 -32.09 -4.20 -4.52
CA ASP A 292 -31.34 -3.30 -3.63
C ASP A 292 -32.16 -2.92 -2.37
N THR A 293 -33.50 -2.95 -2.47
CA THR A 293 -34.43 -2.51 -1.39
C THR A 293 -34.85 -3.63 -0.43
N ASP A 294 -34.52 -4.89 -0.73
CA ASP A 294 -34.94 -6.05 0.07
C ASP A 294 -33.88 -6.48 1.07
N SER A 295 -33.74 -5.75 2.20
CA SER A 295 -32.77 -5.97 3.29
C SER A 295 -32.97 -7.29 4.07
N HIS A 296 -33.82 -8.20 3.63
CA HIS A 296 -34.20 -9.42 4.36
C HIS A 296 -33.82 -10.75 3.66
N ARG A 297 -32.85 -10.79 2.76
CA ARG A 297 -32.40 -12.07 2.19
C ARG A 297 -31.11 -12.59 2.82
N SER A 298 -31.28 -13.33 3.91
CA SER A 298 -30.22 -14.14 4.56
C SER A 298 -29.79 -15.39 3.76
N ASP A 299 -30.35 -15.65 2.59
CA ASP A 299 -30.16 -16.89 1.81
C ASP A 299 -29.62 -16.65 0.39
N TRP A 300 -28.52 -15.91 0.27
CA TRP A 300 -27.80 -15.81 -1.00
C TRP A 300 -26.83 -16.97 -1.21
N ASN A 301 -27.36 -18.16 -1.40
CA ASN A 301 -26.61 -19.26 -2.03
C ASN A 301 -26.47 -18.94 -3.52
N GLY A 302 -25.25 -18.62 -3.95
CA GLY A 302 -24.88 -18.11 -5.25
C GLY A 302 -25.17 -19.03 -6.44
N PHE A 303 -26.45 -19.28 -6.75
CA PHE A 303 -26.89 -19.97 -7.95
C PHE A 303 -28.16 -19.30 -8.51
N VAL A 304 -27.97 -18.31 -9.38
CA VAL A 304 -28.99 -18.02 -10.38
C VAL A 304 -28.43 -18.49 -11.71
N LEU A 305 -28.91 -19.66 -12.13
CA LEU A 305 -28.71 -20.22 -13.45
C LEU A 305 -29.67 -19.54 -14.43
N ASN A 306 -29.09 -19.29 -15.59
CA ASN A 306 -29.71 -19.19 -16.91
C ASN A 306 -30.42 -17.89 -17.30
N GLY A 307 -29.73 -17.21 -18.24
CA GLY A 307 -30.39 -16.38 -19.22
C GLY A 307 -31.50 -17.14 -19.94
N SER A 308 -32.74 -16.78 -19.68
CA SER A 308 -33.82 -16.99 -20.61
C SER A 308 -33.97 -15.71 -21.41
N GLU A 309 -33.71 -15.79 -22.72
CA GLU A 309 -34.20 -14.84 -23.68
C GLU A 309 -35.72 -14.83 -23.57
N SER A 310 -36.32 -13.81 -22.94
CA SER A 310 -37.73 -13.56 -23.00
C SER A 310 -37.99 -12.42 -23.97
N ASN A 311 -38.64 -12.76 -25.07
CA ASN A 311 -39.27 -11.81 -26.00
C ASN A 311 -40.28 -10.91 -25.31
N GLY A 312 -40.07 -9.61 -25.40
CA GLY A 312 -41.06 -8.58 -25.55
C GLY A 312 -42.09 -8.39 -24.45
N SER A 313 -41.79 -7.53 -23.47
CA SER A 313 -42.71 -6.52 -22.93
C SER A 313 -41.88 -5.45 -22.20
N GLU A 314 -42.18 -4.19 -22.48
CA GLU A 314 -41.55 -3.01 -21.88
C GLU A 314 -41.84 -2.97 -20.36
N LEU A 315 -41.00 -3.61 -19.58
CA LEU A 315 -40.78 -3.27 -18.19
C LEU A 315 -39.46 -2.50 -18.19
N ASN A 316 -39.46 -1.28 -17.70
CA ASN A 316 -38.29 -0.49 -17.38
C ASN A 316 -37.52 -1.23 -16.27
N ASP A 317 -36.79 -2.29 -16.63
CA ASP A 317 -35.89 -2.98 -15.73
C ASP A 317 -34.67 -2.06 -15.55
N SER A 318 -34.67 -1.21 -14.52
CA SER A 318 -33.52 -0.44 -14.14
C SER A 318 -32.51 -1.37 -13.41
N PHE A 319 -31.30 -1.42 -13.93
CA PHE A 319 -30.19 -2.16 -13.32
C PHE A 319 -29.25 -1.17 -12.68
N ARG A 320 -28.94 -1.36 -11.40
CA ARG A 320 -27.83 -0.66 -10.76
C ARG A 320 -26.50 -1.09 -11.39
N PHE A 321 -26.32 -2.40 -11.62
CA PHE A 321 -25.17 -2.94 -12.36
C PHE A 321 -25.65 -3.83 -13.50
N GLN A 322 -25.11 -3.61 -14.69
CA GLN A 322 -25.30 -4.52 -15.82
C GLN A 322 -24.24 -5.61 -15.81
N ALA A 323 -24.63 -6.84 -16.19
CA ALA A 323 -23.66 -7.91 -16.38
C ALA A 323 -22.81 -7.64 -17.61
N PHE A 324 -21.51 -7.87 -17.48
CA PHE A 324 -20.60 -7.82 -18.63
C PHE A 324 -19.47 -8.82 -18.51
N LYS A 325 -18.87 -9.16 -19.65
CA LYS A 325 -17.66 -9.97 -19.75
C LYS A 325 -16.61 -9.20 -20.53
N ARG A 326 -15.41 -9.14 -20.00
CA ARG A 326 -14.28 -8.47 -20.66
C ARG A 326 -13.04 -9.35 -20.54
N SER A 327 -12.28 -9.41 -21.64
CA SER A 327 -10.97 -10.03 -21.65
C SER A 327 -9.94 -8.99 -22.07
N PHE A 328 -8.80 -9.02 -21.39
CA PHE A 328 -7.68 -8.14 -21.64
C PHE A 328 -6.41 -8.98 -21.80
N GLU A 329 -5.60 -8.62 -22.75
CA GLU A 329 -4.33 -9.30 -23.01
C GLU A 329 -3.23 -8.30 -23.35
N GLY A 330 -2.01 -8.64 -22.98
CA GLY A 330 -0.87 -7.78 -23.21
C GLY A 330 0.46 -8.51 -23.17
N VAL A 331 1.42 -7.92 -23.86
CA VAL A 331 2.81 -8.35 -23.80
C VAL A 331 3.61 -7.28 -23.08
N THR A 332 4.37 -7.69 -22.09
CA THR A 332 5.35 -6.83 -21.39
C THR A 332 6.75 -7.32 -21.70
N GLY A 333 7.73 -6.44 -21.61
CA GLY A 333 9.12 -6.80 -21.88
C GLY A 333 10.08 -5.76 -21.35
N SER A 334 11.33 -6.18 -21.13
CA SER A 334 12.38 -5.29 -20.65
C SER A 334 13.75 -5.66 -21.15
N ILE A 335 14.62 -4.65 -21.26
CA ILE A 335 16.04 -4.81 -21.50
C ILE A 335 16.76 -3.91 -20.50
N GLY A 336 17.68 -4.48 -19.74
CA GLY A 336 18.48 -3.81 -18.72
C GLY A 336 19.98 -4.01 -18.93
N LEU A 337 20.73 -3.00 -18.52
CA LEU A 337 22.19 -3.00 -18.50
C LEU A 337 22.66 -2.45 -17.16
N ALA A 338 23.58 -3.14 -16.51
CA ALA A 338 24.32 -2.61 -15.37
C ALA A 338 25.81 -2.74 -15.64
N TYR A 339 26.58 -1.65 -15.45
CA TYR A 339 28.00 -1.59 -15.72
C TYR A 339 28.76 -0.91 -14.58
N GLU A 340 29.78 -1.60 -14.06
CA GLU A 340 30.73 -1.03 -13.10
C GLU A 340 31.78 -0.22 -13.85
N ILE A 341 31.58 1.10 -13.91
CA ILE A 341 32.50 2.02 -14.63
C ILE A 341 33.85 2.10 -13.90
N LEU A 342 33.80 2.33 -12.58
CA LEU A 342 34.92 2.37 -11.67
C LEU A 342 34.63 1.43 -10.50
N PRO A 343 35.64 1.02 -9.72
CA PRO A 343 35.37 0.40 -8.43
C PRO A 343 34.38 1.29 -7.66
N ASP A 344 33.34 0.65 -7.10
CA ASP A 344 32.32 1.34 -6.29
C ASP A 344 31.38 2.33 -7.04
N PHE A 345 31.48 2.45 -8.38
CA PHE A 345 30.59 3.28 -9.18
C PHE A 345 29.92 2.48 -10.29
N ASN A 346 28.59 2.36 -10.18
CA ASN A 346 27.76 1.60 -11.10
C ASN A 346 26.78 2.53 -11.84
N ILE A 347 26.58 2.24 -13.12
CA ILE A 347 25.49 2.80 -13.93
C ILE A 347 24.52 1.68 -14.29
N LYS A 348 23.22 1.96 -14.19
CA LYS A 348 22.13 1.07 -14.56
C LYS A 348 21.23 1.77 -15.56
N LEU A 349 20.96 1.13 -16.66
CA LEU A 349 20.02 1.58 -17.69
C LEU A 349 18.97 0.52 -17.91
N ASN A 350 17.75 0.96 -18.13
CA ASN A 350 16.67 0.07 -18.36
C ASN A 350 15.61 0.67 -19.27
N LEU A 351 15.08 -0.15 -20.20
CA LEU A 351 13.94 0.18 -21.04
C LEU A 351 12.90 -0.94 -20.89
N ALA A 352 11.68 -0.54 -20.56
CA ALA A 352 10.59 -1.48 -20.34
C ALA A 352 9.31 -1.05 -21.04
N ARG A 353 8.54 -2.06 -21.48
CA ARG A 353 7.14 -1.92 -21.84
C ARG A 353 6.28 -2.56 -20.77
N GLY A 354 5.31 -1.80 -20.22
CA GLY A 354 4.34 -2.25 -19.24
C GLY A 354 2.93 -2.38 -19.82
N PHE A 355 2.09 -3.17 -19.14
CA PHE A 355 0.68 -3.38 -19.47
C PHE A 355 -0.10 -3.50 -18.14
N ARG A 356 -1.29 -2.86 -18.06
CA ARG A 356 -2.23 -3.00 -16.93
C ARG A 356 -3.67 -3.06 -17.46
N ALA A 357 -4.39 -4.08 -17.08
CA ALA A 357 -5.83 -4.18 -17.35
C ALA A 357 -6.63 -3.32 -16.35
N PRO A 358 -7.75 -2.69 -16.76
CA PRO A 358 -8.65 -2.03 -15.84
C PRO A 358 -9.19 -3.01 -14.79
N ASN A 359 -9.38 -2.53 -13.56
CA ASN A 359 -10.00 -3.31 -12.49
C ASN A 359 -11.53 -3.13 -12.46
N ILE A 360 -12.21 -3.87 -11.59
CA ILE A 360 -13.69 -3.85 -11.51
C ILE A 360 -14.23 -2.48 -11.07
N SER A 361 -13.57 -1.81 -10.13
CA SER A 361 -14.01 -0.48 -9.69
C SER A 361 -13.92 0.55 -10.81
N GLU A 362 -12.81 0.54 -11.56
CA GLU A 362 -12.64 1.43 -12.71
C GLU A 362 -13.70 1.19 -13.81
N LEU A 363 -14.12 -0.07 -13.98
CA LEU A 363 -15.08 -0.44 -15.02
C LEU A 363 -16.53 -0.26 -14.60
N ALA A 364 -16.87 -0.46 -13.32
CA ALA A 364 -18.25 -0.68 -12.93
C ALA A 364 -18.63 -0.16 -11.53
N SER A 365 -17.88 0.76 -10.93
CA SER A 365 -18.39 1.44 -9.72
C SER A 365 -19.69 2.17 -10.01
N ASN A 366 -20.65 2.10 -9.08
CA ASN A 366 -21.88 2.87 -9.11
C ASN A 366 -22.45 2.97 -7.69
N GLY A 367 -21.90 3.86 -6.86
CA GLY A 367 -22.33 4.01 -5.47
C GLY A 367 -21.44 4.95 -4.68
N VAL A 368 -21.84 5.21 -3.45
CA VAL A 368 -21.10 6.05 -2.50
C VAL A 368 -19.91 5.27 -1.95
N HIS A 369 -18.81 5.94 -1.81
CA HIS A 369 -17.60 5.46 -1.13
C HIS A 369 -17.35 6.38 0.07
N GLU A 370 -17.88 6.03 1.22
CA GLU A 370 -17.89 6.85 2.43
C GLU A 370 -16.49 7.26 2.87
N GLY A 371 -15.54 6.33 2.88
CA GLY A 371 -14.15 6.64 3.23
C GLY A 371 -13.47 7.73 2.38
N THR A 372 -14.09 8.12 1.25
CA THR A 372 -13.63 9.22 0.38
C THR A 372 -14.67 10.30 0.15
N GLN A 373 -15.88 10.12 0.66
CA GLN A 373 -17.07 10.98 0.47
C GLN A 373 -17.28 11.33 -1.02
N ARG A 374 -17.45 10.29 -1.84
CA ARG A 374 -17.61 10.39 -3.28
C ARG A 374 -18.62 9.39 -3.78
N TYR A 375 -19.45 9.81 -4.72
CA TYR A 375 -20.18 8.88 -5.56
C TYR A 375 -19.27 8.46 -6.73
N GLU A 376 -18.90 7.20 -6.84
CA GLU A 376 -17.98 6.72 -7.87
C GLU A 376 -18.74 6.06 -9.02
N LEU A 377 -18.45 6.51 -10.24
CA LEU A 377 -18.98 5.98 -11.50
C LEU A 377 -17.85 5.28 -12.29
N GLY A 378 -18.03 4.02 -12.59
CA GLY A 378 -17.17 3.25 -13.47
C GLY A 378 -17.37 3.59 -14.95
N ASN A 379 -16.47 3.06 -15.78
CA ASN A 379 -16.56 3.22 -17.23
C ASN A 379 -16.18 1.91 -17.93
N THR A 380 -17.17 1.18 -18.41
CA THR A 380 -16.98 -0.11 -19.08
C THR A 380 -16.23 -0.02 -20.42
N SER A 381 -16.06 1.19 -20.99
CA SER A 381 -15.35 1.41 -22.25
C SER A 381 -13.82 1.54 -22.09
N LEU A 382 -13.31 1.58 -20.86
CA LEU A 382 -11.88 1.74 -20.59
C LEU A 382 -11.05 0.67 -21.28
N LYS A 383 -9.91 1.10 -21.82
CA LYS A 383 -8.91 0.24 -22.45
C LYS A 383 -7.75 -0.01 -21.50
N PRO A 384 -6.97 -1.09 -21.69
CA PRO A 384 -5.76 -1.32 -20.90
C PRO A 384 -4.75 -0.18 -21.05
N GLU A 385 -4.08 0.11 -19.95
CA GLU A 385 -2.91 0.99 -19.96
C GLU A 385 -1.71 0.29 -20.58
N ASN A 386 -0.97 1.01 -21.39
CA ASN A 386 0.30 0.56 -21.97
C ASN A 386 1.37 1.62 -21.72
N SER A 387 2.50 1.23 -21.18
CA SER A 387 3.59 2.15 -20.87
C SER A 387 4.88 1.83 -21.59
N TRP A 388 5.69 2.86 -21.81
CA TRP A 388 7.11 2.76 -22.10
C TRP A 388 7.88 3.56 -21.06
N GLN A 389 8.75 2.88 -20.35
CA GLN A 389 9.55 3.46 -19.28
C GLN A 389 11.03 3.31 -19.58
N PHE A 390 11.76 4.39 -19.39
CA PHE A 390 13.22 4.44 -19.37
C PHE A 390 13.69 4.82 -17.97
N ASP A 391 14.65 4.07 -17.44
CA ASP A 391 15.25 4.31 -16.13
C ASP A 391 16.77 4.46 -16.25
N LEU A 392 17.32 5.41 -15.50
CA LEU A 392 18.75 5.61 -15.29
C LEU A 392 19.04 5.58 -13.80
N GLY A 393 19.88 4.65 -13.36
CA GLY A 393 20.42 4.57 -12.00
C GLY A 393 21.91 4.82 -11.98
N LEU A 394 22.36 5.60 -11.00
CA LEU A 394 23.78 5.80 -10.68
C LEU A 394 23.97 5.48 -9.20
N ASP A 395 24.86 4.57 -8.90
CA ASP A 395 25.20 4.16 -7.53
C ASP A 395 26.70 4.34 -7.28
N TYR A 396 27.03 5.07 -6.23
CA TYR A 396 28.39 5.23 -5.76
C TYR A 396 28.48 4.87 -4.28
N SER A 397 29.48 4.05 -3.91
CA SER A 397 29.69 3.66 -2.51
C SER A 397 31.17 3.67 -2.19
N SER A 398 31.54 4.44 -1.20
CA SER A 398 32.89 4.52 -0.66
C SER A 398 32.85 4.45 0.88
N PRO A 399 33.98 4.32 1.56
CA PRO A 399 34.04 4.35 3.03
C PRO A 399 33.49 5.64 3.68
N ILE A 400 33.32 6.71 2.93
CA ILE A 400 32.90 8.03 3.45
C ILE A 400 31.57 8.49 2.87
N ILE A 401 31.24 8.07 1.64
CA ILE A 401 30.05 8.55 0.92
C ILE A 401 29.34 7.38 0.26
N SER A 402 28.05 7.26 0.48
CA SER A 402 27.15 6.45 -0.31
C SER A 402 26.16 7.37 -1.01
N ALA A 403 26.02 7.26 -2.33
CA ALA A 403 25.14 8.12 -3.11
C ALA A 403 24.39 7.29 -4.16
N GLU A 404 23.11 7.56 -4.32
CA GLU A 404 22.25 6.97 -5.33
C GLU A 404 21.48 8.07 -6.05
N LEU A 405 21.43 7.99 -7.38
CA LEU A 405 20.55 8.81 -8.22
C LEU A 405 19.72 7.87 -9.10
N SER A 406 18.42 8.00 -9.04
CA SER A 406 17.48 7.27 -9.88
C SER A 406 16.61 8.29 -10.66
N LEU A 407 16.64 8.23 -11.99
CA LEU A 407 15.81 9.05 -12.85
C LEU A 407 14.94 8.16 -13.71
N PHE A 408 13.70 8.55 -13.94
CA PHE A 408 12.81 7.82 -14.80
C PHE A 408 11.96 8.72 -15.70
N ALA A 409 11.62 8.17 -16.86
CA ALA A 409 10.69 8.77 -17.81
C ALA A 409 9.71 7.68 -18.27
N ASN A 410 8.43 7.90 -18.03
CA ASN A 410 7.37 6.97 -18.39
C ASN A 410 6.31 7.68 -19.25
N ARG A 411 5.98 7.08 -20.40
CA ARG A 411 4.84 7.47 -21.23
C ARG A 411 3.79 6.36 -21.15
N ILE A 412 2.57 6.73 -20.78
CA ILE A 412 1.46 5.81 -20.58
C ILE A 412 0.33 6.21 -21.53
N ASN A 413 -0.11 5.28 -22.37
CA ASN A 413 -1.32 5.45 -23.16
C ASN A 413 -2.50 4.88 -22.39
N HIS A 414 -3.65 5.56 -22.45
CA HIS A 414 -4.88 5.21 -21.74
C HIS A 414 -4.70 5.15 -20.22
N TYR A 415 -3.89 6.04 -19.63
CA TYR A 415 -3.76 6.16 -18.17
C TYR A 415 -5.14 6.41 -17.56
N ILE A 416 -5.55 5.56 -16.59
CA ILE A 416 -6.87 5.59 -15.97
C ILE A 416 -6.81 6.42 -14.69
N TYR A 417 -7.74 7.35 -14.56
CA TYR A 417 -7.91 8.20 -13.38
C TYR A 417 -9.39 8.52 -13.16
N SER A 418 -9.76 9.04 -12.00
CA SER A 418 -11.10 9.56 -11.74
C SER A 418 -11.08 11.07 -11.69
N GLU A 419 -12.10 11.70 -12.26
CA GLU A 419 -12.31 13.14 -12.23
C GLU A 419 -13.70 13.47 -11.69
N LYS A 420 -13.82 14.61 -11.01
CA LYS A 420 -15.07 15.13 -10.49
C LYS A 420 -15.94 15.60 -11.64
N LEU A 421 -17.21 15.24 -11.64
CA LEU A 421 -18.16 15.71 -12.63
C LEU A 421 -18.69 17.10 -12.29
N ALA A 422 -18.90 17.91 -13.32
CA ALA A 422 -19.55 19.21 -13.23
C ALA A 422 -20.64 19.35 -14.29
N ASP A 423 -21.65 20.13 -13.97
CA ASP A 423 -22.73 20.50 -14.89
C ASP A 423 -22.28 21.60 -15.89
N GLU A 424 -23.20 22.04 -16.76
CA GLU A 424 -22.97 23.10 -17.76
C GLU A 424 -22.61 24.47 -17.11
N ASN A 425 -22.95 24.67 -15.85
CA ASN A 425 -22.65 25.88 -15.06
C ASN A 425 -21.38 25.73 -14.21
N ASN A 426 -20.62 24.65 -14.43
CA ASN A 426 -19.40 24.32 -13.67
C ASN A 426 -19.68 24.06 -12.17
N GLN A 427 -20.89 23.62 -11.82
CA GLN A 427 -21.24 23.20 -10.47
C GLN A 427 -21.02 21.68 -10.33
N PRO A 428 -20.58 21.20 -9.16
CA PRO A 428 -20.44 19.76 -8.92
C PRO A 428 -21.76 19.02 -9.18
N VAL A 429 -21.68 17.94 -9.94
CA VAL A 429 -22.80 16.99 -10.04
C VAL A 429 -22.89 16.23 -8.73
N LEU A 430 -24.06 16.26 -8.09
CA LEU A 430 -24.36 15.48 -6.89
C LEU A 430 -25.24 14.29 -7.26
N ILE A 431 -24.92 13.13 -6.72
CA ILE A 431 -25.75 11.92 -6.74
C ILE A 431 -25.84 11.47 -5.28
N ASP A 432 -27.04 11.25 -4.76
CA ASP A 432 -27.31 10.97 -3.36
C ASP A 432 -26.60 11.99 -2.43
N ASP A 433 -26.78 13.29 -2.74
CA ASP A 433 -26.16 14.44 -2.07
C ASP A 433 -24.61 14.41 -2.02
N THR A 434 -23.98 13.49 -2.73
CA THR A 434 -22.52 13.27 -2.72
C THR A 434 -21.89 13.66 -4.07
N PRO A 435 -20.73 14.35 -4.09
CA PRO A 435 -20.05 14.73 -5.33
C PRO A 435 -19.69 13.52 -6.19
N ALA A 436 -20.14 13.52 -7.44
CA ALA A 436 -19.92 12.43 -8.38
C ALA A 436 -18.56 12.52 -9.06
N TYR A 437 -17.88 11.37 -9.15
CA TYR A 437 -16.61 11.17 -9.83
C TYR A 437 -16.73 10.04 -10.84
N GLN A 438 -16.19 10.22 -12.04
CA GLN A 438 -16.20 9.19 -13.07
C GLN A 438 -14.78 8.76 -13.44
N PHE A 439 -14.60 7.44 -13.64
CA PHE A 439 -13.36 6.90 -14.19
C PHE A 439 -13.26 7.20 -15.68
N THR A 440 -12.14 7.75 -16.07
CA THR A 440 -11.81 8.13 -17.45
C THR A 440 -10.37 7.76 -17.78
N SER A 441 -9.94 7.95 -19.01
CA SER A 441 -8.56 7.69 -19.40
C SER A 441 -8.03 8.69 -20.41
N GLY A 442 -6.73 8.95 -20.33
CA GLY A 442 -6.01 9.82 -21.25
C GLY A 442 -4.54 9.41 -21.39
N ASP A 443 -3.84 9.98 -22.36
CA ASP A 443 -2.40 9.75 -22.50
C ASP A 443 -1.64 10.58 -21.47
N ALA A 444 -0.68 9.95 -20.79
CA ALA A 444 0.09 10.59 -19.73
C ALA A 444 1.61 10.48 -19.95
N ARG A 445 2.33 11.41 -19.37
CA ARG A 445 3.79 11.39 -19.24
C ARG A 445 4.17 11.66 -17.80
N ILE A 446 4.96 10.76 -17.21
CA ILE A 446 5.47 10.89 -15.86
C ILE A 446 6.99 10.95 -15.91
N LEU A 447 7.57 12.03 -15.41
CA LEU A 447 9.01 12.24 -15.28
C LEU A 447 9.32 12.38 -13.80
N GLY A 448 10.35 11.72 -13.31
CA GLY A 448 10.73 11.87 -11.92
C GLY A 448 12.15 11.46 -11.64
N GLY A 449 12.54 11.71 -10.40
CA GLY A 449 13.84 11.32 -9.91
C GLY A 449 13.91 11.35 -8.39
N GLU A 450 14.81 10.52 -7.89
CA GLU A 450 15.18 10.42 -6.50
C GLU A 450 16.70 10.48 -6.39
N ALA A 451 17.18 11.26 -5.45
CA ALA A 451 18.59 11.33 -5.12
C ALA A 451 18.75 11.11 -3.62
N SER A 452 19.63 10.21 -3.23
CA SER A 452 20.03 10.02 -1.86
C SER A 452 21.54 10.10 -1.72
N ILE A 453 22.00 10.71 -0.63
CA ILE A 453 23.41 10.77 -0.26
C ILE A 453 23.52 10.60 1.24
N ASP A 454 24.36 9.68 1.67
CA ASP A 454 24.80 9.53 3.05
C ASP A 454 26.29 9.78 3.14
N ILE A 455 26.69 10.77 3.95
CA ILE A 455 28.07 11.16 4.19
C ILE A 455 28.42 10.77 5.63
N HIS A 456 29.42 9.92 5.80
CA HIS A 456 29.91 9.46 7.11
C HIS A 456 31.40 9.75 7.25
N PRO A 457 31.77 11.00 7.59
CA PRO A 457 33.16 11.45 7.66
C PRO A 457 33.94 10.71 8.74
N VAL A 458 33.26 10.18 9.73
CA VAL A 458 33.76 9.25 10.76
C VAL A 458 32.69 8.19 11.01
N GLU A 459 33.05 7.00 11.43
CA GLU A 459 32.15 5.84 11.62
C GLU A 459 30.90 6.14 12.47
N ARG A 460 30.96 7.14 13.36
CA ARG A 460 29.90 7.50 14.30
C ARG A 460 28.98 8.60 13.84
N LEU A 461 29.31 9.31 12.77
CA LEU A 461 28.56 10.47 12.30
C LEU A 461 28.05 10.24 10.88
N HIS A 462 26.73 10.31 10.71
CA HIS A 462 26.05 10.18 9.43
C HIS A 462 25.27 11.45 9.10
N PHE A 463 25.38 11.87 7.87
CA PHE A 463 24.63 12.94 7.24
C PHE A 463 23.80 12.38 6.08
N GLY A 464 22.55 12.05 6.35
CA GLY A 464 21.62 11.55 5.34
C GLY A 464 20.85 12.68 4.65
N ASN A 465 20.74 12.62 3.33
CA ASN A 465 19.89 13.51 2.54
C ASN A 465 19.20 12.70 1.45
N THR A 466 17.89 12.91 1.32
CA THR A 466 17.09 12.30 0.25
C THR A 466 16.18 13.35 -0.35
N PHE A 467 16.16 13.45 -1.68
CA PHE A 467 15.28 14.33 -2.41
C PHE A 467 14.47 13.52 -3.42
N SER A 468 13.17 13.75 -3.51
CA SER A 468 12.28 13.12 -4.50
C SER A 468 11.42 14.16 -5.21
N TYR A 469 11.25 13.96 -6.52
CA TYR A 469 10.43 14.81 -7.36
C TYR A 469 9.74 14.01 -8.45
N VAL A 470 8.45 14.29 -8.68
CA VAL A 470 7.66 13.72 -9.77
C VAL A 470 6.87 14.83 -10.46
N ASN A 471 6.85 14.80 -11.78
CA ASN A 471 6.01 15.63 -12.63
C ASN A 471 5.16 14.71 -13.53
N SER A 472 3.87 14.72 -13.29
CA SER A 472 2.88 13.85 -13.97
C SER A 472 1.93 14.73 -14.76
N VAL A 473 1.92 14.57 -16.08
CA VAL A 473 1.09 15.40 -16.98
C VAL A 473 0.25 14.53 -17.90
N GLN A 474 -0.96 14.97 -18.13
CA GLN A 474 -1.80 14.49 -19.22
C GLN A 474 -1.39 15.19 -20.52
N LEU A 475 -1.37 14.45 -21.61
CA LEU A 475 -1.03 14.99 -22.92
C LEU A 475 -2.31 15.43 -23.63
N HIS A 476 -2.19 16.52 -24.39
CA HIS A 476 -3.28 17.05 -25.22
C HIS A 476 -4.52 17.51 -24.43
N GLN A 477 -4.32 17.95 -23.19
CA GLN A 477 -5.39 18.45 -22.31
C GLN A 477 -5.33 19.97 -22.11
N SER A 478 -6.41 20.55 -21.59
CA SER A 478 -6.49 21.95 -21.19
C SER A 478 -5.51 22.28 -20.05
N SER A 479 -5.34 23.55 -19.73
CA SER A 479 -4.46 23.99 -18.62
C SER A 479 -4.92 23.43 -17.27
N GLU A 480 -6.23 23.28 -17.06
CA GLU A 480 -6.83 22.81 -15.81
C GLU A 480 -6.71 21.30 -15.63
N SER A 481 -6.82 20.53 -16.73
CA SER A 481 -6.68 19.07 -16.75
C SER A 481 -5.25 18.61 -17.08
N LYS A 482 -4.29 19.53 -17.10
CA LYS A 482 -2.90 19.25 -17.53
C LYS A 482 -2.17 18.26 -16.63
N TYR A 483 -2.35 18.37 -15.32
CA TYR A 483 -1.64 17.52 -14.37
C TYR A 483 -2.47 16.29 -14.00
N LEU A 484 -1.82 15.17 -13.69
CA LEU A 484 -2.51 14.01 -13.15
C LEU A 484 -2.91 14.26 -11.69
N PRO A 485 -4.10 13.78 -11.27
CA PRO A 485 -4.53 13.93 -9.89
C PRO A 485 -3.61 13.17 -8.93
N PHE A 486 -3.51 13.67 -7.69
CA PHE A 486 -2.76 13.07 -6.58
C PHE A 486 -1.26 12.85 -6.85
N THR A 487 -0.64 13.77 -7.61
CA THR A 487 0.81 13.78 -7.78
C THR A 487 1.47 14.31 -6.50
N PRO A 488 2.38 13.54 -5.86
CA PRO A 488 3.00 13.95 -4.60
C PRO A 488 3.81 15.25 -4.74
N ALA A 489 3.86 16.02 -3.65
CA ALA A 489 4.71 17.22 -3.59
C ALA A 489 6.20 16.81 -3.60
N PRO A 490 7.10 17.64 -4.15
CA PRO A 490 8.53 17.43 -4.01
C PRO A 490 8.90 17.38 -2.53
N ARG A 491 9.77 16.43 -2.14
CA ARG A 491 10.12 16.19 -0.74
C ARG A 491 11.63 16.11 -0.55
N TRP A 492 12.11 16.77 0.49
CA TRP A 492 13.50 16.71 0.91
C TRP A 492 13.57 16.31 2.38
N VAL A 493 14.24 15.20 2.65
CA VAL A 493 14.52 14.71 3.99
C VAL A 493 16.02 14.84 4.23
N SER A 494 16.39 15.48 5.34
CA SER A 494 17.78 15.62 5.76
C SER A 494 17.89 15.20 7.22
N ASP A 495 18.88 14.39 7.54
CA ASP A 495 19.11 13.96 8.90
C ASP A 495 20.59 13.91 9.28
N VAL A 496 20.82 14.08 10.58
CA VAL A 496 22.11 13.91 11.24
C VAL A 496 21.95 12.88 12.33
N ARG A 497 22.72 11.79 12.24
CA ARG A 497 22.79 10.75 13.27
C ARG A 497 24.19 10.69 13.85
N TYR A 498 24.27 10.72 15.17
CA TYR A 498 25.51 10.51 15.90
C TYR A 498 25.40 9.33 16.86
N GLU A 499 26.35 8.41 16.80
CA GLU A 499 26.45 7.24 17.67
C GLU A 499 27.45 7.52 18.78
N PHE A 500 26.94 7.72 20.01
CA PHE A 500 27.76 8.06 21.19
C PHE A 500 28.52 6.85 21.71
N VAL A 501 27.91 5.66 21.64
CA VAL A 501 28.49 4.40 22.13
C VAL A 501 28.23 3.32 21.08
N CYS A 502 29.26 2.76 20.49
CA CYS A 502 29.19 1.70 19.50
C CYS A 502 29.28 0.30 20.11
N ASP A 503 30.06 0.14 21.21
CA ASP A 503 30.24 -1.13 21.92
C ASP A 503 30.45 -0.84 23.43
N GLY A 504 29.34 -0.77 24.15
CA GLY A 504 29.32 -0.46 25.57
C GLY A 504 29.00 -1.66 26.45
N LYS A 505 29.45 -1.62 27.70
CA LYS A 505 29.17 -2.69 28.69
C LYS A 505 27.73 -2.67 29.19
N THR A 506 27.13 -1.49 29.35
CA THR A 506 25.77 -1.30 29.88
C THR A 506 24.84 -0.73 28.81
N PHE A 507 25.28 0.28 28.08
CA PHE A 507 24.58 0.85 26.94
C PHE A 507 25.38 0.55 25.68
N ASP A 508 24.74 0.04 24.65
CA ASP A 508 25.33 -0.32 23.39
C ASP A 508 24.55 0.31 22.25
N HIS A 509 25.21 0.67 21.14
CA HIS A 509 24.58 1.35 20.01
C HIS A 509 23.73 2.56 20.40
N LEU A 510 24.22 3.37 21.38
CA LEU A 510 23.52 4.58 21.81
C LEU A 510 23.65 5.65 20.73
N PHE A 511 22.55 6.00 20.10
CA PHE A 511 22.51 7.03 19.07
C PHE A 511 21.43 8.08 19.31
N VAL A 512 21.64 9.25 18.72
CA VAL A 512 20.64 10.30 18.54
C VAL A 512 20.61 10.69 17.05
N LYS A 513 19.42 10.85 16.49
CA LYS A 513 19.18 11.34 15.13
C LYS A 513 18.23 12.52 15.16
N LEU A 514 18.61 13.61 14.50
CA LEU A 514 17.75 14.75 14.20
C LEU A 514 17.39 14.70 12.72
N GLN A 515 16.13 14.92 12.41
CA GLN A 515 15.63 14.85 11.04
C GLN A 515 14.76 16.06 10.71
N MET A 516 14.98 16.64 9.56
CA MET A 516 14.12 17.62 8.91
C MET A 516 13.42 16.94 7.73
N ASP A 517 12.08 17.01 7.71
CA ASP A 517 11.24 16.53 6.61
C ASP A 517 10.53 17.74 5.99
N CYS A 518 11.02 18.16 4.83
CA CYS A 518 10.54 19.34 4.10
C CYS A 518 9.72 18.89 2.89
N ASN A 519 8.42 19.14 2.94
CA ASN A 519 7.53 19.00 1.81
C ASN A 519 7.39 20.36 1.13
N LEU A 520 7.81 20.46 -0.12
CA LEU A 520 7.75 21.70 -0.88
C LEU A 520 6.31 21.97 -1.32
N ARG A 521 6.07 23.18 -1.82
CA ARG A 521 4.75 23.54 -2.32
C ARG A 521 4.37 22.69 -3.53
N GLN A 522 3.13 22.16 -3.55
CA GLN A 522 2.57 21.48 -4.72
C GLN A 522 1.64 22.43 -5.47
N ASN A 523 2.10 22.87 -6.65
CA ASN A 523 1.35 23.73 -7.58
C ASN A 523 0.93 22.97 -8.85
N HIS A 524 1.44 21.77 -9.06
CA HIS A 524 1.15 20.94 -10.22
C HIS A 524 0.07 19.92 -9.83
N TYR A 525 -1.17 20.36 -9.77
CA TYR A 525 -2.32 19.57 -9.35
C TYR A 525 -3.41 19.59 -10.43
N PHE A 526 -4.31 18.64 -10.39
CA PHE A 526 -5.45 18.53 -11.30
C PHE A 526 -6.55 19.52 -10.86
N ALA A 527 -6.64 20.66 -11.57
CA ALA A 527 -7.54 21.74 -11.18
C ALA A 527 -8.96 21.61 -11.75
N ALA A 528 -9.17 20.78 -12.78
CA ALA A 528 -10.46 20.65 -13.44
C ALA A 528 -11.56 20.29 -12.44
N ASN A 529 -12.68 20.98 -12.56
CA ASN A 529 -13.87 20.81 -11.72
C ASN A 529 -13.58 20.91 -10.21
N GLU A 530 -12.56 21.68 -9.83
CA GLU A 530 -12.10 21.80 -8.43
C GLU A 530 -11.76 20.46 -7.77
N THR A 531 -11.28 19.48 -8.56
CA THR A 531 -10.90 18.15 -8.06
C THR A 531 -9.77 18.24 -7.04
N GLU A 532 -8.77 19.09 -7.29
CA GLU A 532 -7.64 19.33 -6.38
C GLU A 532 -7.33 20.82 -6.23
N THR A 533 -6.60 21.14 -5.16
CA THR A 533 -6.08 22.49 -4.88
C THR A 533 -4.60 22.45 -4.54
N ALA A 534 -3.90 23.57 -4.73
CA ALA A 534 -2.52 23.72 -4.32
C ALA A 534 -2.33 23.40 -2.83
N THR A 535 -1.17 22.87 -2.49
CA THR A 535 -0.80 22.60 -1.08
C THR A 535 0.43 23.42 -0.73
N PRO A 536 0.38 24.25 0.34
CA PRO A 536 1.52 25.03 0.78
C PRO A 536 2.65 24.14 1.30
N SER A 537 3.89 24.62 1.24
CA SER A 537 5.03 23.93 1.81
C SER A 537 4.95 23.86 3.34
N TYR A 538 5.51 22.80 3.90
CA TYR A 538 5.69 22.64 5.33
C TYR A 538 6.96 21.87 5.64
N THR A 539 7.49 22.09 6.86
CA THR A 539 8.67 21.38 7.36
C THR A 539 8.35 20.81 8.75
N LEU A 540 8.67 19.53 8.93
CA LEU A 540 8.55 18.83 10.21
C LEU A 540 9.95 18.59 10.77
N LEU A 541 10.13 18.80 12.06
CA LEU A 541 11.35 18.46 12.77
C LEU A 541 11.07 17.25 13.64
N ASN A 542 11.90 16.22 13.49
CA ASN A 542 11.78 14.95 14.20
C ASN A 542 13.11 14.65 14.93
N MET A 543 13.02 13.91 16.03
CA MET A 543 14.18 13.42 16.77
C MET A 543 13.97 11.95 17.12
N TYR A 544 15.03 11.17 17.00
CA TYR A 544 15.04 9.75 17.36
C TYR A 544 16.27 9.46 18.23
N ALA A 545 16.11 8.58 19.21
CA ALA A 545 17.18 8.07 20.02
C ALA A 545 16.97 6.59 20.28
N GLY A 546 18.03 5.82 20.39
CA GLY A 546 17.92 4.40 20.67
C GLY A 546 19.18 3.87 21.32
N THR A 547 19.04 2.75 22.06
CA THR A 547 20.14 2.02 22.68
C THR A 547 19.74 0.60 22.99
N ASP A 548 20.70 -0.30 22.96
CA ASP A 548 20.61 -1.61 23.59
C ASP A 548 21.11 -1.52 25.04
N VAL A 549 20.32 -2.00 25.99
CA VAL A 549 20.71 -2.11 27.39
C VAL A 549 21.23 -3.53 27.63
N LYS A 550 22.45 -3.63 28.11
CA LYS A 550 23.12 -4.92 28.43
C LYS A 550 23.19 -5.12 29.95
N LEU A 551 22.97 -6.37 30.36
CA LEU A 551 23.19 -6.83 31.74
C LEU A 551 24.10 -8.07 31.69
N HIS A 552 25.25 -8.04 32.39
CA HIS A 552 26.24 -9.11 32.38
C HIS A 552 26.72 -9.51 30.96
N GLY A 553 26.82 -8.51 30.05
CA GLY A 553 27.24 -8.72 28.66
C GLY A 553 26.16 -9.22 27.70
N LYS A 554 24.96 -9.53 28.19
CA LYS A 554 23.81 -9.95 27.37
C LYS A 554 22.83 -8.80 27.19
N ARG A 555 22.22 -8.70 26.02
CA ARG A 555 21.18 -7.69 25.75
C ARG A 555 19.91 -8.00 26.55
N LEU A 556 19.58 -7.14 27.52
CA LEU A 556 18.37 -7.21 28.32
C LEU A 556 17.17 -6.68 27.54
N LEU A 557 17.33 -5.51 26.91
CA LEU A 557 16.30 -4.87 26.10
C LEU A 557 16.90 -3.86 25.13
N SER A 558 16.15 -3.52 24.08
CA SER A 558 16.39 -2.33 23.25
C SER A 558 15.34 -1.28 23.56
N LEU A 559 15.76 -0.03 23.74
CA LEU A 559 14.90 1.12 24.01
C LEU A 559 15.00 2.10 22.85
N TYR A 560 13.85 2.55 22.34
CA TYR A 560 13.76 3.58 21.32
C TYR A 560 12.80 4.69 21.78
N LEU A 561 13.23 5.93 21.56
CA LEU A 561 12.46 7.13 21.81
C LEU A 561 12.35 7.91 20.49
N SER A 562 11.17 8.44 20.18
CA SER A 562 11.03 9.40 19.09
C SER A 562 10.15 10.57 19.49
N GLY A 563 10.42 11.72 18.88
CA GLY A 563 9.57 12.90 18.90
C GLY A 563 9.34 13.34 17.47
N GLU A 564 8.11 13.31 17.03
CA GLU A 564 7.69 13.65 15.67
C GLU A 564 6.95 14.99 15.68
N ASN A 565 7.15 15.77 14.61
CA ASN A 565 6.59 17.10 14.50
C ASN A 565 6.83 17.95 15.77
N LEU A 566 8.08 18.02 16.22
CA LEU A 566 8.48 18.68 17.50
C LEU A 566 7.98 20.11 17.61
N THR A 567 7.89 20.82 16.50
CA THR A 567 7.40 22.20 16.42
C THR A 567 5.88 22.31 16.47
N ASN A 568 5.16 21.21 16.53
CA ASN A 568 3.69 21.15 16.45
C ASN A 568 3.15 21.94 15.24
N ARG A 569 3.79 21.74 14.06
CA ARG A 569 3.38 22.39 12.83
C ARG A 569 2.02 21.83 12.40
N ALA A 570 1.05 22.69 12.15
CA ALA A 570 -0.18 22.30 11.48
C ALA A 570 0.10 22.20 9.98
N TYR A 571 -0.26 21.07 9.37
CA TYR A 571 -0.02 20.79 7.96
C TYR A 571 -1.08 19.84 7.39
N GLN A 572 -1.24 19.90 6.08
CA GLN A 572 -2.02 18.94 5.30
C GLN A 572 -1.09 18.35 4.24
N ASN A 573 -0.99 17.03 4.21
CA ASN A 573 -0.29 16.36 3.11
C ASN A 573 -1.09 16.52 1.81
N HIS A 574 -0.42 16.73 0.68
CA HIS A 574 -1.10 16.90 -0.60
C HIS A 574 -1.99 15.70 -0.97
N LEU A 575 -1.57 14.50 -0.59
CA LEU A 575 -2.30 13.25 -0.87
C LEU A 575 -3.40 12.94 0.17
N SER A 576 -3.57 13.78 1.21
CA SER A 576 -4.63 13.59 2.21
C SER A 576 -6.00 13.93 1.62
N ARG A 577 -6.93 12.97 1.64
CA ARG A 577 -8.34 13.19 1.27
C ARG A 577 -9.04 14.12 2.26
N LEU A 578 -8.66 14.08 3.52
CA LEU A 578 -9.21 14.93 4.59
C LEU A 578 -9.00 16.44 4.35
N LYS A 579 -8.10 16.82 3.45
CA LYS A 579 -7.89 18.19 3.01
C LYS A 579 -9.11 18.80 2.31
N TYR A 580 -9.97 17.97 1.73
CA TYR A 580 -11.12 18.40 0.92
C TYR A 580 -12.45 18.37 1.68
N LEU A 581 -12.42 17.99 2.96
CA LEU A 581 -13.58 18.03 3.84
C LEU A 581 -14.01 19.48 4.13
N ASP A 582 -15.01 19.65 4.97
CA ASP A 582 -15.70 20.90 5.24
C ASP A 582 -14.81 22.09 5.56
N VAL A 583 -15.28 23.27 5.15
CA VAL A 583 -14.66 24.55 5.48
C VAL A 583 -15.10 24.97 6.87
N ASN A 584 -14.16 25.25 7.76
CA ASN A 584 -14.41 25.93 9.02
C ASN A 584 -14.90 27.34 8.73
N GLN A 585 -16.20 27.61 8.88
CA GLN A 585 -16.85 28.89 8.56
C GLN A 585 -16.34 30.05 9.41
N VAL A 586 -15.82 29.77 10.62
CA VAL A 586 -15.28 30.81 11.53
C VAL A 586 -13.87 31.25 11.12
N THR A 587 -13.03 30.33 10.65
CA THR A 587 -11.61 30.60 10.36
C THR A 587 -11.27 30.61 8.88
N GLY A 588 -12.18 30.15 8.00
CA GLY A 588 -11.97 29.99 6.57
C GLY A 588 -10.99 28.85 6.19
N ARG A 589 -10.57 28.00 7.14
CA ARG A 589 -9.71 26.86 6.87
C ARG A 589 -10.51 25.70 6.33
N ARG A 590 -10.02 25.10 5.23
CA ARG A 590 -10.67 23.94 4.62
C ARG A 590 -10.05 22.64 5.11
N GLY A 591 -10.90 21.65 5.33
CA GLY A 591 -10.55 20.26 5.62
C GLY A 591 -9.92 20.05 6.99
N VAL A 592 -9.50 18.82 7.26
CA VAL A 592 -8.92 18.38 8.53
C VAL A 592 -7.39 18.28 8.39
N TYR A 593 -6.68 18.71 9.44
CA TYR A 593 -5.22 18.73 9.47
C TYR A 593 -4.65 17.40 9.98
N ASN A 594 -3.43 17.08 9.51
CA ASN A 594 -2.72 15.88 9.92
C ASN A 594 -2.30 15.97 11.41
N MET A 595 -1.95 14.82 11.99
CA MET A 595 -1.54 14.68 13.39
C MET A 595 -0.48 15.71 13.79
N GLY A 596 -0.66 16.30 14.96
CA GLY A 596 0.29 17.24 15.58
C GLY A 596 1.50 16.54 16.19
N ARG A 597 2.16 17.21 17.15
CA ARG A 597 3.33 16.66 17.86
C ARG A 597 3.01 15.33 18.53
N ASN A 598 3.94 14.37 18.37
CA ASN A 598 3.83 13.04 18.95
C ASN A 598 5.16 12.61 19.58
N PHE A 599 5.13 12.05 20.78
CA PHE A 599 6.27 11.39 21.40
C PHE A 599 5.98 9.90 21.51
N CYS A 600 6.99 9.10 21.23
CA CYS A 600 6.88 7.65 21.19
C CYS A 600 7.98 7.01 22.03
N ILE A 601 7.63 5.97 22.77
CA ILE A 601 8.56 5.06 23.42
C ILE A 601 8.29 3.64 22.92
N LYS A 602 9.35 2.90 22.56
CA LYS A 602 9.28 1.49 22.17
C LYS A 602 10.33 0.69 22.89
N VAL A 603 9.94 -0.45 23.43
CA VAL A 603 10.80 -1.41 24.13
C VAL A 603 10.75 -2.76 23.41
N VAL A 604 11.89 -3.37 23.19
CA VAL A 604 12.02 -4.74 22.64
C VAL A 604 12.85 -5.57 23.61
N VAL A 605 12.27 -6.65 24.09
CA VAL A 605 12.90 -7.57 25.05
C VAL A 605 13.15 -8.91 24.36
N PRO A 606 14.43 -9.30 24.11
CA PRO A 606 14.75 -10.66 23.71
C PRO A 606 14.54 -11.59 24.92
N ILE A 607 13.91 -12.72 24.70
CA ILE A 607 13.68 -13.76 25.72
C ILE A 607 14.63 -14.91 25.39
N GLU A 608 15.59 -15.18 26.28
CA GLU A 608 16.49 -16.33 26.14
C GLU A 608 15.70 -17.62 26.44
N LEU A 609 15.85 -18.64 25.59
CA LEU A 609 15.18 -19.93 25.66
C LEU A 609 16.18 -21.06 25.89
#